data_28ab72afa5e94c62121ac0d86e61a277
#
_entry.id   28ab72afa5e94c62121ac0d86e61a277
#
_cell.length_a   1.000
_cell.length_b   1.000
_cell.length_c   1.000
_cell.angle_alpha   90.00
_cell.angle_beta   90.00
_cell.angle_gamma   90.00
#
_symmetry.space_group_name_H-M   'P 1'
#
loop_
_entity.id
_entity.type
_entity.pdbx_description
1 polymer ?
#
loop_
_entity_poly.entity_id
_entity_poly.type
_entity_poly.pdbx_seq_one_letter_code
_entity_poly.pdbx_strand_id
1 'polypeptide(L)'
;MKKLYLKNGVIIADGAMGTRIIELGVNLKETPSELLNIKKPELIEKIHREYVESGSNLILSNTFICNIINAKRNNYNLEEVIEAGISIAKKVCGDHGLVALDIGPLSYYIEENDSSFKEFVYENTERIINASKDKFDLVIFETLGSLKEGEFAVKKAKTLTDKKVICSFTLAYKKDIPNFIKNMVSTLEPLGVDALGINCTGYEEILMALDILKENTNLPIMIKANSGIPKKVGEELVYDKTLEEFKNLSKRAIEKGVNIIGGCCGTTPEYIRAICNLK
;
A
#
# COMPACT_ATOMS: atom_id res chain seq x y z
N MET A 1 -1.22 -21.86 6.65
CA MET A 1 -0.71 -20.76 5.81
C MET A 1 -0.83 -21.19 4.36
N LYS A 2 -1.68 -20.55 3.57
CA LYS A 2 -1.75 -20.77 2.12
C LYS A 2 -0.40 -20.42 1.51
N LYS A 3 0.23 -21.36 0.79
CA LYS A 3 1.44 -21.09 -0.01
C LYS A 3 1.00 -20.34 -1.27
N LEU A 4 1.00 -19.01 -1.17
CA LEU A 4 0.72 -18.12 -2.29
C LEU A 4 2.04 -17.56 -2.82
N TYR A 5 2.71 -18.36 -3.63
CA TYR A 5 3.88 -17.90 -4.37
C TYR A 5 3.60 -18.07 -5.87
N LEU A 6 4.00 -17.10 -6.65
CA LEU A 6 4.20 -17.32 -8.08
C LEU A 6 5.17 -18.48 -8.32
N LYS A 7 5.23 -18.97 -9.55
CA LYS A 7 6.23 -19.96 -10.00
C LYS A 7 7.68 -19.63 -9.58
N ASN A 8 7.98 -18.34 -9.24
CA ASN A 8 9.29 -17.82 -8.83
C ASN A 8 9.34 -17.36 -7.37
N GLY A 9 8.37 -17.69 -6.52
CA GLY A 9 8.40 -17.32 -5.10
C GLY A 9 8.04 -15.87 -4.77
N VAL A 10 7.53 -15.06 -5.72
CA VAL A 10 7.17 -13.66 -5.52
C VAL A 10 5.66 -13.51 -5.38
N ILE A 11 5.21 -12.69 -4.43
CA ILE A 11 3.80 -12.29 -4.26
C ILE A 11 3.54 -11.09 -5.17
N ILE A 12 2.45 -11.16 -5.96
CA ILE A 12 2.00 -10.02 -6.77
C ILE A 12 0.88 -9.28 -6.04
N ALA A 13 1.20 -8.06 -5.62
CA ALA A 13 0.20 -7.12 -5.12
C ALA A 13 -0.57 -6.47 -6.27
N ASP A 14 -1.66 -5.80 -5.93
CA ASP A 14 -2.46 -5.03 -6.88
C ASP A 14 -1.79 -3.73 -7.33
N GLY A 15 -2.55 -2.95 -8.13
CA GLY A 15 -2.17 -1.63 -8.60
C GLY A 15 -2.97 -0.51 -7.94
N ALA A 16 -3.02 0.65 -8.60
CA ALA A 16 -3.62 1.86 -8.06
C ALA A 16 -5.15 1.82 -8.01
N MET A 17 -5.73 1.79 -6.83
CA MET A 17 -7.18 1.93 -6.63
C MET A 17 -7.67 3.31 -7.10
N GLY A 18 -7.08 4.39 -6.62
CA GLY A 18 -7.51 5.76 -6.94
C GLY A 18 -7.43 6.09 -8.43
N THR A 19 -6.34 5.71 -9.11
CA THR A 19 -6.21 5.87 -10.57
C THR A 19 -7.35 5.17 -11.29
N ARG A 20 -7.64 3.91 -10.92
CA ARG A 20 -8.68 3.14 -11.58
C ARG A 20 -10.07 3.69 -11.35
N ILE A 21 -10.35 4.22 -10.15
CA ILE A 21 -11.61 4.91 -9.83
C ILE A 21 -11.81 6.13 -10.75
N ILE A 22 -10.76 6.94 -10.95
CA ILE A 22 -10.79 8.12 -11.83
C ILE A 22 -11.02 7.70 -13.29
N GLU A 23 -10.31 6.69 -13.79
CA GLU A 23 -10.50 6.16 -15.15
C GLU A 23 -11.93 5.64 -15.41
N LEU A 24 -12.61 5.18 -14.36
CA LEU A 24 -14.01 4.76 -14.43
C LEU A 24 -15.00 5.91 -14.23
N GLY A 25 -14.52 7.16 -14.31
CA GLY A 25 -15.34 8.37 -14.37
C GLY A 25 -15.83 8.91 -13.02
N VAL A 26 -15.20 8.52 -11.90
CA VAL A 26 -15.55 9.07 -10.59
C VAL A 26 -14.63 10.23 -10.21
N ASN A 27 -15.23 11.36 -9.84
CA ASN A 27 -14.51 12.52 -9.35
C ASN A 27 -14.21 12.38 -7.84
N LEU A 28 -12.96 12.07 -7.49
CA LEU A 28 -12.51 11.90 -6.11
C LEU A 28 -12.50 13.21 -5.29
N LYS A 29 -12.63 14.37 -5.92
CA LYS A 29 -12.82 15.64 -5.20
C LYS A 29 -14.24 15.76 -4.62
N GLU A 30 -15.22 15.11 -5.26
CA GLU A 30 -16.61 15.11 -4.82
C GLU A 30 -16.94 13.93 -3.91
N THR A 31 -16.33 12.78 -4.17
CA THR A 31 -16.56 11.58 -3.38
C THR A 31 -15.20 10.93 -3.07
N PRO A 32 -14.72 11.04 -1.83
CA PRO A 32 -13.50 10.34 -1.39
C PRO A 32 -13.58 8.83 -1.66
N SER A 33 -12.44 8.23 -2.02
CA SER A 33 -12.39 6.83 -2.50
C SER A 33 -12.94 5.84 -1.47
N GLU A 34 -12.69 6.06 -0.19
CA GLU A 34 -13.15 5.19 0.90
C GLU A 34 -14.67 5.17 1.03
N LEU A 35 -15.33 6.29 0.75
CA LEU A 35 -16.80 6.35 0.79
C LEU A 35 -17.47 5.52 -0.30
N LEU A 36 -16.75 5.16 -1.35
CA LEU A 36 -17.24 4.27 -2.40
C LEU A 36 -17.45 2.84 -1.89
N ASN A 37 -16.81 2.46 -0.78
CA ASN A 37 -17.07 1.17 -0.12
C ASN A 37 -18.54 1.03 0.28
N ILE A 38 -19.20 2.15 0.59
CA ILE A 38 -20.62 2.20 0.98
C ILE A 38 -21.50 2.69 -0.17
N LYS A 39 -21.10 3.75 -0.87
CA LYS A 39 -21.93 4.41 -1.88
C LYS A 39 -21.97 3.68 -3.22
N LYS A 40 -20.88 3.00 -3.59
CA LYS A 40 -20.72 2.27 -4.86
C LYS A 40 -19.89 1.00 -4.66
N PRO A 41 -20.29 0.06 -3.78
CA PRO A 41 -19.52 -1.13 -3.46
C PRO A 41 -19.23 -1.99 -4.70
N GLU A 42 -20.14 -2.02 -5.67
CA GLU A 42 -19.97 -2.74 -6.95
C GLU A 42 -18.84 -2.19 -7.80
N LEU A 43 -18.52 -0.90 -7.69
CA LEU A 43 -17.37 -0.30 -8.37
C LEU A 43 -16.06 -0.78 -7.75
N ILE A 44 -15.96 -0.78 -6.43
CA ILE A 44 -14.77 -1.26 -5.71
C ILE A 44 -14.59 -2.77 -5.93
N GLU A 45 -15.68 -3.53 -5.88
CA GLU A 45 -15.66 -4.96 -6.22
C GLU A 45 -15.13 -5.21 -7.64
N LYS A 46 -15.61 -4.44 -8.62
CA LYS A 46 -15.13 -4.51 -10.01
C LYS A 46 -13.63 -4.27 -10.11
N ILE A 47 -13.11 -3.23 -9.47
CA ILE A 47 -11.69 -2.88 -9.52
C ILE A 47 -10.83 -3.99 -8.89
N HIS A 48 -11.19 -4.48 -7.72
CA HIS A 48 -10.48 -5.61 -7.10
C HIS A 48 -10.49 -6.85 -8.02
N ARG A 49 -11.63 -7.15 -8.65
CA ARG A 49 -11.76 -8.27 -9.60
C ARG A 49 -10.84 -8.10 -10.79
N GLU A 50 -10.76 -6.92 -11.38
CA GLU A 50 -9.85 -6.62 -12.49
C GLU A 50 -8.39 -6.90 -12.12
N TYR A 51 -7.96 -6.57 -10.88
CA TYR A 51 -6.61 -6.88 -10.39
C TYR A 51 -6.40 -8.38 -10.14
N VAL A 52 -7.36 -9.07 -9.54
CA VAL A 52 -7.29 -10.54 -9.35
C VAL A 52 -7.20 -11.26 -10.70
N GLU A 53 -8.03 -10.89 -11.67
CA GLU A 53 -8.02 -11.45 -13.05
C GLU A 53 -6.74 -11.11 -13.82
N SER A 54 -6.04 -10.06 -13.42
CA SER A 54 -4.73 -9.70 -13.96
C SER A 54 -3.57 -10.47 -13.30
N GLY A 55 -3.86 -11.24 -12.25
CA GLY A 55 -2.92 -12.14 -11.59
C GLY A 55 -2.43 -11.67 -10.23
N SER A 56 -3.01 -10.60 -9.65
CA SER A 56 -2.73 -10.25 -8.25
C SER A 56 -3.15 -11.38 -7.32
N ASN A 57 -2.28 -11.72 -6.39
CA ASN A 57 -2.56 -12.66 -5.31
C ASN A 57 -2.43 -12.03 -3.90
N LEU A 58 -2.21 -10.73 -3.86
CA LEU A 58 -2.33 -9.86 -2.69
C LEU A 58 -3.15 -8.62 -3.07
N ILE A 59 -4.32 -8.48 -2.47
CA ILE A 59 -5.23 -7.35 -2.69
C ILE A 59 -5.22 -6.45 -1.46
N LEU A 60 -4.99 -5.17 -1.66
CA LEU A 60 -5.09 -4.15 -0.61
C LEU A 60 -6.53 -3.65 -0.56
N SER A 61 -7.12 -3.61 0.64
CA SER A 61 -8.48 -3.07 0.82
C SER A 61 -8.53 -1.58 0.46
N ASN A 62 -9.69 -1.10 0.00
CA ASN A 62 -9.87 0.34 -0.27
C ASN A 62 -10.06 1.13 1.04
N THR A 63 -9.04 1.10 1.89
CA THR A 63 -9.03 1.74 3.23
C THR A 63 -7.84 2.67 3.46
N PHE A 64 -6.99 2.89 2.44
CA PHE A 64 -5.78 3.70 2.50
C PHE A 64 -5.98 5.08 3.15
N ILE A 65 -7.04 5.81 2.77
CA ILE A 65 -7.34 7.13 3.32
C ILE A 65 -8.37 7.10 4.45
N CYS A 66 -8.79 5.91 4.91
CA CYS A 66 -9.60 5.76 6.10
C CYS A 66 -8.78 6.13 7.34
N ASN A 67 -9.13 7.22 7.99
CA ASN A 67 -8.53 7.63 9.24
C ASN A 67 -9.50 8.50 10.05
N ILE A 68 -9.19 8.67 11.33
CA ILE A 68 -10.03 9.41 12.28
C ILE A 68 -10.25 10.87 11.87
N ILE A 69 -9.28 11.49 11.19
CA ILE A 69 -9.35 12.88 10.75
C ILE A 69 -10.29 13.00 9.53
N ASN A 70 -10.12 12.11 8.54
CA ASN A 70 -10.99 12.09 7.36
C ASN A 70 -12.42 11.70 7.71
N ALA A 71 -12.61 10.76 8.63
CA ALA A 71 -13.93 10.38 9.11
C ALA A 71 -14.68 11.57 9.72
N LYS A 72 -14.00 12.35 10.56
CA LYS A 72 -14.55 13.57 11.14
C LYS A 72 -14.79 14.66 10.07
N ARG A 73 -13.82 14.87 9.18
CA ARG A 73 -13.89 15.90 8.13
C ARG A 73 -15.03 15.66 7.13
N ASN A 74 -15.21 14.41 6.72
CA ASN A 74 -16.19 14.00 5.71
C ASN A 74 -17.48 13.44 6.32
N ASN A 75 -17.63 13.52 7.66
CA ASN A 75 -18.80 13.10 8.42
C ASN A 75 -19.27 11.67 8.07
N TYR A 76 -18.40 10.69 8.22
CA TYR A 76 -18.74 9.27 8.05
C TYR A 76 -18.34 8.41 9.24
N ASN A 77 -18.99 7.26 9.38
CA ASN A 77 -18.61 6.25 10.37
C ASN A 77 -17.38 5.49 9.88
N LEU A 78 -16.24 5.67 10.58
CA LEU A 78 -14.97 5.08 10.20
C LEU A 78 -15.02 3.55 10.17
N GLU A 79 -15.63 2.97 11.20
CA GLU A 79 -15.71 1.53 11.38
C GLU A 79 -16.54 0.86 10.29
N GLU A 80 -17.67 1.47 9.92
CA GLU A 80 -18.55 0.99 8.85
C GLU A 80 -17.85 0.99 7.49
N VAL A 81 -17.15 2.08 7.18
CA VAL A 81 -16.42 2.21 5.90
C VAL A 81 -15.27 1.22 5.80
N ILE A 82 -14.53 0.99 6.89
CA ILE A 82 -13.45 0.02 6.94
C ILE A 82 -13.99 -1.41 6.81
N GLU A 83 -15.02 -1.76 7.59
CA GLU A 83 -15.64 -3.09 7.51
C GLU A 83 -16.17 -3.40 6.11
N ALA A 84 -16.78 -2.42 5.45
CA ALA A 84 -17.24 -2.56 4.07
C ALA A 84 -16.08 -2.79 3.10
N GLY A 85 -15.02 -1.95 3.17
CA GLY A 85 -13.87 -2.06 2.28
C GLY A 85 -13.15 -3.41 2.38
N ILE A 86 -12.89 -3.88 3.61
CA ILE A 86 -12.23 -5.17 3.81
C ILE A 86 -13.13 -6.34 3.39
N SER A 87 -14.45 -6.23 3.60
CA SER A 87 -15.42 -7.26 3.21
C SER A 87 -15.52 -7.41 1.69
N ILE A 88 -15.47 -6.29 0.94
CA ILE A 88 -15.44 -6.31 -0.52
C ILE A 88 -14.17 -7.00 -1.02
N ALA A 89 -13.01 -6.61 -0.49
CA ALA A 89 -11.73 -7.22 -0.87
C ALA A 89 -11.72 -8.73 -0.60
N LYS A 90 -12.21 -9.17 0.58
CA LYS A 90 -12.33 -10.61 0.92
C LYS A 90 -13.28 -11.36 0.00
N LYS A 91 -14.44 -10.78 -0.32
CA LYS A 91 -15.41 -11.37 -1.24
C LYS A 91 -14.80 -11.66 -2.61
N VAL A 92 -14.00 -10.70 -3.14
CA VAL A 92 -13.38 -10.84 -4.46
C VAL A 92 -12.20 -11.80 -4.43
N CYS A 93 -11.32 -11.65 -3.44
CA CYS A 93 -10.11 -12.46 -3.33
C CYS A 93 -10.42 -13.94 -3.04
N GLY A 94 -11.46 -14.19 -2.25
CA GLY A 94 -11.89 -15.54 -1.90
C GLY A 94 -10.75 -16.37 -1.31
N ASP A 95 -10.60 -17.59 -1.85
CA ASP A 95 -9.53 -18.51 -1.47
C ASP A 95 -8.27 -18.39 -2.33
N HIS A 96 -8.28 -17.53 -3.33
CA HIS A 96 -7.23 -17.44 -4.36
C HIS A 96 -6.06 -16.53 -3.98
N GLY A 97 -6.20 -15.71 -2.94
CA GLY A 97 -5.16 -14.75 -2.57
C GLY A 97 -5.19 -14.33 -1.10
N LEU A 98 -4.38 -13.33 -0.78
CA LEU A 98 -4.31 -12.66 0.50
C LEU A 98 -5.01 -11.31 0.41
N VAL A 99 -5.60 -10.87 1.51
CA VAL A 99 -6.15 -9.52 1.65
C VAL A 99 -5.38 -8.77 2.72
N ALA A 100 -4.82 -7.63 2.34
CA ALA A 100 -4.19 -6.70 3.26
C ALA A 100 -5.19 -5.65 3.74
N LEU A 101 -5.19 -5.41 5.05
CA LEU A 101 -5.76 -4.20 5.63
C LEU A 101 -4.79 -3.05 5.33
N ASP A 102 -5.20 -2.14 4.46
CA ASP A 102 -4.37 -1.06 3.96
C ASP A 102 -4.57 0.21 4.80
N ILE A 103 -3.47 0.74 5.35
CA ILE A 103 -3.47 1.91 6.24
C ILE A 103 -2.48 2.94 5.71
N GLY A 104 -2.99 4.07 5.27
CA GLY A 104 -2.18 5.19 4.81
C GLY A 104 -1.73 6.12 5.94
N PRO A 105 -0.91 7.15 5.61
CA PRO A 105 -0.27 8.00 6.59
C PRO A 105 -1.22 9.02 7.23
N LEU A 106 -1.00 9.29 8.53
CA LEU A 106 -1.58 10.40 9.27
C LEU A 106 -0.71 11.67 9.20
N SER A 107 0.59 11.53 8.97
CA SER A 107 1.53 12.66 8.90
C SER A 107 1.23 13.69 7.79
N TYR A 108 0.30 13.37 6.88
CA TYR A 108 -0.27 14.33 5.93
C TYR A 108 -1.32 15.29 6.55
N TYR A 109 -1.81 14.97 7.74
CA TYR A 109 -2.91 15.69 8.40
C TYR A 109 -2.50 16.31 9.73
N ILE A 110 -1.45 15.78 10.37
CA ILE A 110 -0.96 16.23 11.66
C ILE A 110 0.57 16.22 11.65
N GLU A 111 1.20 17.25 12.21
CA GLU A 111 2.66 17.35 12.26
C GLU A 111 3.28 16.36 13.26
N GLU A 112 4.41 15.76 12.87
CA GLU A 112 5.13 14.79 13.71
C GLU A 112 5.62 15.36 15.05
N ASN A 113 5.78 16.69 15.14
CA ASN A 113 6.22 17.40 16.33
C ASN A 113 5.07 17.77 17.27
N ASP A 114 3.81 17.52 16.85
CA ASP A 114 2.68 17.68 17.73
C ASP A 114 2.77 16.70 18.90
N SER A 115 2.54 17.20 20.12
CA SER A 115 2.64 16.38 21.34
C SER A 115 1.64 15.22 21.36
N SER A 116 0.52 15.34 20.64
CA SER A 116 -0.52 14.32 20.52
C SER A 116 -0.30 13.36 19.32
N PHE A 117 0.73 13.55 18.51
CA PHE A 117 0.95 12.75 17.29
C PHE A 117 0.98 11.24 17.55
N LYS A 118 1.67 10.82 18.59
CA LYS A 118 1.75 9.42 18.99
C LYS A 118 0.37 8.84 19.34
N GLU A 119 -0.39 9.55 20.14
CA GLU A 119 -1.72 9.17 20.58
C GLU A 119 -2.67 9.07 19.39
N PHE A 120 -2.60 9.99 18.43
CA PHE A 120 -3.36 9.94 17.19
C PHE A 120 -3.00 8.71 16.33
N VAL A 121 -1.72 8.41 16.17
CA VAL A 121 -1.29 7.21 15.43
C VAL A 121 -1.78 5.94 16.13
N TYR A 122 -1.70 5.91 17.46
CA TYR A 122 -2.16 4.76 18.25
C TYR A 122 -3.66 4.56 18.15
N GLU A 123 -4.45 5.62 18.36
CA GLU A 123 -5.91 5.56 18.25
C GLU A 123 -6.36 5.15 16.85
N ASN A 124 -5.78 5.78 15.82
CA ASN A 124 -6.10 5.48 14.43
C ASN A 124 -5.83 4.01 14.09
N THR A 125 -4.64 3.51 14.44
CA THR A 125 -4.25 2.12 14.20
C THR A 125 -5.19 1.15 14.91
N GLU A 126 -5.54 1.43 16.18
CA GLU A 126 -6.44 0.61 16.97
C GLU A 126 -7.84 0.55 16.37
N ARG A 127 -8.41 1.71 16.04
CA ARG A 127 -9.75 1.77 15.47
C ARG A 127 -9.84 1.05 14.13
N ILE A 128 -8.84 1.22 13.25
CA ILE A 128 -8.84 0.57 11.93
C ILE A 128 -8.71 -0.94 12.06
N ILE A 129 -7.78 -1.44 12.88
CA ILE A 129 -7.58 -2.88 13.06
C ILE A 129 -8.83 -3.51 13.69
N ASN A 130 -9.40 -2.91 14.74
CA ASN A 130 -10.59 -3.42 15.39
C ASN A 130 -11.83 -3.40 14.48
N ALA A 131 -12.00 -2.34 13.68
CA ALA A 131 -13.10 -2.21 12.74
C ALA A 131 -13.08 -3.28 11.63
N SER A 132 -11.92 -3.77 11.27
CA SER A 132 -11.76 -4.82 10.26
C SER A 132 -12.25 -6.20 10.72
N LYS A 133 -12.54 -6.37 12.01
CA LYS A 133 -13.05 -7.62 12.62
C LYS A 133 -12.24 -8.85 12.21
N ASP A 134 -10.93 -8.70 12.13
CA ASP A 134 -9.98 -9.76 11.77
C ASP A 134 -10.19 -10.41 10.39
N LYS A 135 -10.93 -9.71 9.49
CA LYS A 135 -11.25 -10.18 8.13
C LYS A 135 -10.08 -10.02 7.14
N PHE A 136 -8.87 -9.74 7.58
CA PHE A 136 -7.67 -9.57 6.77
C PHE A 136 -6.64 -10.69 7.02
N ASP A 137 -5.69 -10.84 6.12
CA ASP A 137 -4.59 -11.81 6.26
C ASP A 137 -3.30 -11.16 6.77
N LEU A 138 -3.12 -9.86 6.49
CA LEU A 138 -1.99 -9.04 6.96
C LEU A 138 -2.38 -7.56 7.02
N VAL A 139 -1.57 -6.78 7.72
CA VAL A 139 -1.66 -5.31 7.76
C VAL A 139 -0.54 -4.73 6.90
N ILE A 140 -0.86 -3.71 6.11
CA ILE A 140 0.13 -2.89 5.40
C ILE A 140 -0.05 -1.44 5.81
N PHE A 141 0.98 -0.85 6.39
CA PHE A 141 1.14 0.59 6.45
C PHE A 141 1.88 1.01 5.18
N GLU A 142 1.24 1.79 4.29
CA GLU A 142 1.89 2.17 3.04
C GLU A 142 1.99 3.68 2.83
N THR A 143 2.95 4.07 1.99
CA THR A 143 3.21 5.47 1.59
C THR A 143 3.58 6.37 2.78
N LEU A 144 4.11 5.79 3.85
CA LEU A 144 4.52 6.59 4.99
C LEU A 144 5.66 7.55 4.60
N GLY A 145 5.50 8.82 4.99
CA GLY A 145 6.55 9.83 4.85
C GLY A 145 7.42 9.95 6.10
N SER A 146 6.92 9.50 7.25
CA SER A 146 7.51 9.64 8.57
C SER A 146 7.97 8.31 9.12
N LEU A 147 9.25 8.22 9.47
CA LEU A 147 9.77 7.03 10.18
C LEU A 147 9.18 6.92 11.59
N LYS A 148 8.97 8.05 12.27
CA LYS A 148 8.36 8.13 13.60
C LYS A 148 6.92 7.59 13.57
N GLU A 149 6.15 7.92 12.53
CA GLU A 149 4.81 7.34 12.32
C GLU A 149 4.88 5.83 12.15
N GLY A 150 5.76 5.34 11.28
CA GLY A 150 5.94 3.90 11.07
C GLY A 150 6.32 3.15 12.34
N GLU A 151 7.21 3.73 13.15
CA GLU A 151 7.56 3.19 14.47
C GLU A 151 6.34 3.03 15.39
N PHE A 152 5.54 4.08 15.52
CA PHE A 152 4.36 4.05 16.37
C PHE A 152 3.29 3.11 15.84
N ALA A 153 3.02 3.15 14.53
CA ALA A 153 2.03 2.30 13.89
C ALA A 153 2.36 0.81 14.04
N VAL A 154 3.61 0.41 13.76
CA VAL A 154 4.06 -0.98 13.92
C VAL A 154 3.98 -1.42 15.40
N LYS A 155 4.49 -0.61 16.34
CA LYS A 155 4.39 -0.89 17.78
C LYS A 155 2.95 -1.17 18.20
N LYS A 156 2.02 -0.30 17.79
CA LYS A 156 0.61 -0.46 18.15
C LYS A 156 -0.02 -1.69 17.48
N ALA A 157 0.19 -1.89 16.19
CA ALA A 157 -0.35 -3.04 15.46
C ALA A 157 0.06 -4.38 16.07
N LYS A 158 1.34 -4.52 16.45
CA LYS A 158 1.85 -5.73 17.11
C LYS A 158 1.24 -6.05 18.48
N THR A 159 0.56 -5.08 19.10
CA THR A 159 -0.21 -5.34 20.34
C THR A 159 -1.66 -5.75 20.06
N LEU A 160 -2.15 -5.60 18.83
CA LEU A 160 -3.56 -5.78 18.46
C LEU A 160 -3.81 -7.03 17.62
N THR A 161 -2.80 -7.53 16.93
CA THR A 161 -2.96 -8.68 16.03
C THR A 161 -1.69 -9.52 15.92
N ASP A 162 -1.88 -10.84 15.77
CA ASP A 162 -0.80 -11.80 15.44
C ASP A 162 -0.55 -11.92 13.93
N LYS A 163 -1.31 -11.19 13.12
CA LYS A 163 -1.13 -11.17 11.65
C LYS A 163 0.19 -10.51 11.29
N LYS A 164 0.64 -10.79 10.07
CA LYS A 164 1.84 -10.15 9.52
C LYS A 164 1.63 -8.64 9.36
N VAL A 165 2.67 -7.87 9.66
CA VAL A 165 2.69 -6.41 9.52
C VAL A 165 3.80 -6.02 8.56
N ILE A 166 3.43 -5.34 7.49
CA ILE A 166 4.34 -4.74 6.50
C ILE A 166 4.34 -3.23 6.70
N CYS A 167 5.52 -2.62 6.65
CA CYS A 167 5.64 -1.17 6.73
C CYS A 167 6.39 -0.65 5.50
N SER A 168 5.76 0.24 4.72
CA SER A 168 6.24 0.74 3.45
C SER A 168 6.27 2.27 3.41
N PHE A 169 7.34 2.80 2.80
CA PHE A 169 7.61 4.24 2.77
C PHE A 169 7.69 4.77 1.35
N THR A 170 7.30 6.03 1.20
CA THR A 170 7.68 6.80 0.01
C THR A 170 9.03 7.47 0.21
N LEU A 171 9.83 7.49 -0.85
CA LEU A 171 11.10 8.21 -0.88
C LEU A 171 10.98 9.60 -1.51
N ALA A 172 9.76 9.97 -1.94
CA ALA A 172 9.49 11.30 -2.43
C ALA A 172 9.96 12.35 -1.40
N TYR A 173 10.76 13.30 -1.87
CA TYR A 173 11.32 14.37 -1.03
C TYR A 173 12.36 13.96 0.01
N LYS A 174 12.85 12.71 0.02
CA LYS A 174 13.96 12.29 0.88
C LYS A 174 15.29 12.78 0.29
N LYS A 175 16.02 13.60 1.06
CA LYS A 175 17.31 14.16 0.62
C LYS A 175 18.46 13.16 0.73
N ASP A 176 18.40 12.28 1.73
CA ASP A 176 19.41 11.25 2.00
C ASP A 176 18.74 9.89 2.09
N ILE A 177 18.49 9.29 0.93
CA ILE A 177 17.84 7.99 0.79
C ILE A 177 18.63 6.88 1.50
N PRO A 178 19.97 6.76 1.32
CA PRO A 178 20.72 5.72 1.99
C PRO A 178 20.60 5.74 3.51
N ASN A 179 20.76 6.92 4.12
CA ASN A 179 20.63 7.06 5.56
C ASN A 179 19.20 6.81 6.05
N PHE A 180 18.19 7.29 5.30
CA PHE A 180 16.78 7.03 5.63
C PHE A 180 16.50 5.53 5.67
N ILE A 181 16.96 4.75 4.67
CA ILE A 181 16.70 3.31 4.60
C ILE A 181 17.41 2.56 5.73
N LYS A 182 18.66 2.90 6.04
CA LYS A 182 19.38 2.30 7.18
C LYS A 182 18.65 2.57 8.50
N ASN A 183 18.19 3.79 8.72
CA ASN A 183 17.41 4.15 9.90
C ASN A 183 16.05 3.43 9.93
N MET A 184 15.39 3.26 8.78
CA MET A 184 14.15 2.49 8.65
C MET A 184 14.35 1.04 9.11
N VAL A 185 15.40 0.38 8.63
CA VAL A 185 15.73 -1.00 9.04
C VAL A 185 16.01 -1.06 10.54
N SER A 186 16.95 -0.25 11.03
CA SER A 186 17.36 -0.25 12.44
C SER A 186 16.24 0.10 13.42
N THR A 187 15.24 0.86 12.98
CA THR A 187 14.09 1.24 13.81
C THR A 187 13.01 0.16 13.82
N LEU A 188 12.66 -0.40 12.65
CA LEU A 188 11.47 -1.22 12.50
C LEU A 188 11.74 -2.73 12.67
N GLU A 189 12.90 -3.23 12.28
CA GLU A 189 13.23 -4.66 12.42
C GLU A 189 13.17 -5.13 13.88
N PRO A 190 13.72 -4.39 14.89
CA PRO A 190 13.59 -4.77 16.29
C PRO A 190 12.14 -4.76 16.84
N LEU A 191 11.22 -4.07 16.17
CA LEU A 191 9.79 -4.06 16.53
C LEU A 191 9.04 -5.29 16.02
N GLY A 192 9.69 -6.17 15.27
CA GLY A 192 9.09 -7.37 14.73
C GLY A 192 8.22 -7.12 13.50
N VAL A 193 8.50 -6.08 12.70
CA VAL A 193 7.88 -5.93 11.37
C VAL A 193 8.19 -7.16 10.52
N ASP A 194 7.24 -7.63 9.72
CA ASP A 194 7.40 -8.88 8.96
C ASP A 194 7.94 -8.67 7.54
N ALA A 195 7.83 -7.45 7.01
CA ALA A 195 8.46 -7.03 5.76
C ALA A 195 8.61 -5.50 5.74
N LEU A 196 9.62 -5.03 5.02
CA LEU A 196 9.85 -3.62 4.75
C LEU A 196 9.54 -3.31 3.28
N GLY A 197 9.02 -2.12 3.00
CA GLY A 197 8.65 -1.76 1.65
C GLY A 197 8.99 -0.34 1.24
N ILE A 198 9.07 -0.16 -0.08
CA ILE A 198 9.12 1.15 -0.73
C ILE A 198 8.00 1.21 -1.76
N ASN A 199 7.17 2.25 -1.68
CA ASN A 199 6.09 2.47 -2.64
C ASN A 199 5.90 3.95 -2.97
N CYS A 200 5.09 4.24 -3.96
CA CYS A 200 4.81 5.61 -4.41
C CYS A 200 6.09 6.42 -4.70
N THR A 201 7.05 5.80 -5.35
CA THR A 201 8.42 6.29 -5.58
C THR A 201 8.82 6.05 -7.03
N GLY A 202 9.77 6.84 -7.55
CA GLY A 202 10.33 6.70 -8.89
C GLY A 202 11.22 5.46 -9.05
N TYR A 203 11.54 5.13 -10.31
CA TYR A 203 12.22 3.86 -10.63
C TYR A 203 13.67 3.79 -10.14
N GLU A 204 14.39 4.90 -10.28
CA GLU A 204 15.81 4.95 -9.88
C GLU A 204 15.96 4.86 -8.36
N GLU A 205 15.13 5.58 -7.63
CA GLU A 205 15.11 5.54 -6.18
C GLU A 205 14.69 4.16 -5.65
N ILE A 206 13.74 3.48 -6.32
CA ILE A 206 13.36 2.11 -5.97
C ILE A 206 14.51 1.15 -6.11
N LEU A 207 15.25 1.20 -7.24
CA LEU A 207 16.37 0.29 -7.47
C LEU A 207 17.52 0.55 -6.49
N MET A 208 17.81 1.83 -6.21
CA MET A 208 18.78 2.22 -5.18
C MET A 208 18.34 1.70 -3.80
N ALA A 209 17.07 1.93 -3.44
CA ALA A 209 16.54 1.48 -2.15
C ALA A 209 16.62 -0.04 -1.99
N LEU A 210 16.32 -0.77 -3.06
CA LEU A 210 16.36 -2.23 -3.04
C LEU A 210 17.78 -2.76 -2.79
N ASP A 211 18.81 -2.16 -3.39
CA ASP A 211 20.20 -2.52 -3.14
C ASP A 211 20.56 -2.28 -1.67
N ILE A 212 20.23 -1.12 -1.12
CA ILE A 212 20.53 -0.79 0.28
C ILE A 212 19.76 -1.70 1.25
N LEU A 213 18.48 -1.98 0.96
CA LEU A 213 17.70 -2.91 1.79
C LEU A 213 18.33 -4.30 1.83
N LYS A 214 18.74 -4.84 0.67
CA LYS A 214 19.37 -6.16 0.59
C LYS A 214 20.68 -6.26 1.35
N GLU A 215 21.41 -5.15 1.49
CA GLU A 215 22.65 -5.09 2.27
C GLU A 215 22.40 -4.98 3.79
N ASN A 216 21.24 -4.47 4.22
CA ASN A 216 21.02 -4.09 5.60
C ASN A 216 19.96 -4.94 6.34
N THR A 217 19.18 -5.78 5.65
CA THR A 217 18.17 -6.65 6.28
C THR A 217 17.99 -7.97 5.53
N ASN A 218 17.58 -9.01 6.27
CA ASN A 218 17.10 -10.28 5.72
C ASN A 218 15.58 -10.38 5.65
N LEU A 219 14.85 -9.33 6.06
CA LEU A 219 13.39 -9.31 5.97
C LEU A 219 12.92 -9.34 4.51
N PRO A 220 11.74 -9.91 4.25
CA PRO A 220 11.08 -9.77 2.96
C PRO A 220 10.94 -8.30 2.56
N ILE A 221 11.11 -8.02 1.26
CA ILE A 221 11.04 -6.67 0.71
C ILE A 221 9.83 -6.55 -0.22
N MET A 222 9.04 -5.48 -0.04
CA MET A 222 7.92 -5.12 -0.89
C MET A 222 8.26 -3.88 -1.72
N ILE A 223 7.91 -3.92 -3.03
CA ILE A 223 8.01 -2.77 -3.93
C ILE A 223 6.66 -2.57 -4.63
N LYS A 224 6.13 -1.33 -4.58
CA LYS A 224 4.97 -0.92 -5.38
C LYS A 224 5.29 0.41 -6.08
N ALA A 225 5.76 0.32 -7.32
CA ALA A 225 6.21 1.49 -8.08
C ALA A 225 5.03 2.29 -8.67
N ASN A 226 5.21 3.61 -8.82
CA ASN A 226 4.34 4.41 -9.66
C ASN A 226 4.55 4.06 -11.15
N SER A 227 3.61 4.45 -12.02
CA SER A 227 3.85 4.48 -13.47
C SER A 227 4.69 5.72 -13.89
N GLY A 228 5.74 6.00 -13.12
CA GLY A 228 6.59 7.18 -13.26
C GLY A 228 6.20 8.35 -12.37
N ILE A 229 6.67 9.54 -12.74
CA ILE A 229 6.42 10.77 -11.97
C ILE A 229 5.12 11.41 -12.47
N PRO A 230 4.14 11.70 -11.58
CA PRO A 230 2.91 12.35 -11.99
C PRO A 230 3.19 13.80 -12.46
N LYS A 231 2.69 14.14 -13.64
CA LYS A 231 2.71 15.48 -14.21
C LYS A 231 1.28 15.97 -14.41
N LYS A 232 0.99 17.19 -13.99
CA LYS A 232 -0.32 17.78 -14.21
C LYS A 232 -0.38 18.34 -15.65
N VAL A 233 -1.29 17.80 -16.46
CA VAL A 233 -1.58 18.29 -17.82
C VAL A 233 -3.06 18.70 -17.85
N GLY A 234 -3.32 20.01 -17.80
CA GLY A 234 -4.66 20.52 -17.56
C GLY A 234 -5.18 20.14 -16.15
N GLU A 235 -6.27 19.43 -16.09
CA GLU A 235 -6.83 18.89 -14.84
C GLU A 235 -6.42 17.44 -14.55
N GLU A 236 -5.78 16.78 -15.50
CA GLU A 236 -5.40 15.37 -15.42
C GLU A 236 -3.99 15.16 -14.88
N LEU A 237 -3.79 14.05 -14.16
CA LEU A 237 -2.46 13.55 -13.80
C LEU A 237 -2.03 12.54 -14.84
N VAL A 238 -0.96 12.87 -15.57
CA VAL A 238 -0.33 11.98 -16.55
C VAL A 238 0.97 11.45 -15.97
N TYR A 239 1.23 10.17 -16.13
CA TYR A 239 2.44 9.52 -15.67
C TYR A 239 3.41 9.33 -16.84
N ASP A 240 4.71 9.55 -16.60
CA ASP A 240 5.70 9.67 -17.67
C ASP A 240 6.40 8.35 -18.04
N LYS A 241 6.03 7.25 -17.42
CA LYS A 241 6.61 5.94 -17.71
C LYS A 241 5.65 5.02 -18.46
N THR A 242 6.22 4.35 -19.45
CA THR A 242 5.50 3.37 -20.26
C THR A 242 5.36 2.03 -19.55
N LEU A 243 4.43 1.21 -20.03
CA LEU A 243 4.24 -0.16 -19.56
C LEU A 243 5.53 -1.00 -19.69
N GLU A 244 6.29 -0.81 -20.77
CA GLU A 244 7.54 -1.56 -20.98
C GLU A 244 8.65 -1.14 -20.01
N GLU A 245 8.76 0.15 -19.69
CA GLU A 245 9.68 0.63 -18.66
C GLU A 245 9.31 0.05 -17.28
N PHE A 246 8.02 0.02 -16.92
CA PHE A 246 7.54 -0.60 -15.68
C PHE A 246 7.85 -2.10 -15.63
N LYS A 247 7.65 -2.81 -16.73
CA LYS A 247 7.97 -4.23 -16.85
C LYS A 247 9.46 -4.48 -16.66
N ASN A 248 10.31 -3.64 -17.26
CA ASN A 248 11.76 -3.71 -17.10
C ASN A 248 12.20 -3.44 -15.66
N LEU A 249 11.61 -2.43 -14.98
CA LEU A 249 11.83 -2.21 -13.56
C LEU A 249 11.44 -3.46 -12.74
N SER A 250 10.25 -4.00 -12.99
CA SER A 250 9.72 -5.14 -12.28
C SER A 250 10.62 -6.37 -12.44
N LYS A 251 11.11 -6.63 -13.65
CA LYS A 251 12.07 -7.70 -13.92
C LYS A 251 13.35 -7.53 -13.10
N ARG A 252 13.95 -6.34 -13.13
CA ARG A 252 15.16 -6.02 -12.35
C ARG A 252 14.93 -6.16 -10.85
N ALA A 253 13.77 -5.74 -10.34
CA ALA A 253 13.43 -5.89 -8.93
C ALA A 253 13.29 -7.37 -8.53
N ILE A 254 12.68 -8.19 -9.37
CA ILE A 254 12.55 -9.64 -9.14
C ILE A 254 13.93 -10.30 -9.17
N GLU A 255 14.77 -9.98 -10.13
CA GLU A 255 16.16 -10.48 -10.22
C GLU A 255 17.01 -10.10 -8.99
N LYS A 256 16.75 -8.92 -8.40
CA LYS A 256 17.37 -8.49 -7.13
C LYS A 256 16.75 -9.16 -5.90
N GLY A 257 15.72 -10.00 -6.07
CA GLY A 257 15.15 -10.80 -4.98
C GLY A 257 14.13 -10.06 -4.14
N VAL A 258 13.30 -9.20 -4.76
CA VAL A 258 12.09 -8.67 -4.13
C VAL A 258 11.11 -9.82 -3.83
N ASN A 259 10.36 -9.72 -2.74
CA ASN A 259 9.46 -10.78 -2.28
C ASN A 259 7.98 -10.46 -2.60
N ILE A 260 7.64 -9.17 -2.61
CA ILE A 260 6.30 -8.67 -2.92
C ILE A 260 6.44 -7.53 -3.93
N ILE A 261 5.74 -7.62 -5.05
CA ILE A 261 5.78 -6.61 -6.10
C ILE A 261 4.39 -6.24 -6.58
N GLY A 262 4.16 -4.98 -6.85
CA GLY A 262 2.89 -4.46 -7.37
C GLY A 262 3.04 -3.07 -7.95
N GLY A 263 1.91 -2.42 -8.18
CA GLY A 263 1.85 -1.05 -8.67
C GLY A 263 1.34 -0.07 -7.64
N CYS A 264 1.69 1.20 -7.81
CA CYS A 264 1.13 2.34 -7.09
C CYS A 264 0.55 3.34 -8.10
N CYS A 265 0.55 4.62 -7.84
CA CYS A 265 -0.10 5.64 -8.65
C CYS A 265 0.17 5.50 -10.16
N GLY A 266 -0.87 5.62 -10.97
CA GLY A 266 -0.82 5.51 -12.44
C GLY A 266 -0.81 4.09 -12.98
N THR A 267 -0.71 3.05 -12.15
CA THR A 267 -0.73 1.67 -12.63
C THR A 267 -2.17 1.13 -12.73
N THR A 268 -2.41 0.32 -13.76
CA THR A 268 -3.71 -0.28 -14.09
C THR A 268 -3.61 -1.81 -14.07
N PRO A 269 -4.72 -2.54 -14.24
CA PRO A 269 -4.69 -4.00 -14.38
C PRO A 269 -3.72 -4.53 -15.45
N GLU A 270 -3.47 -3.76 -16.50
CA GLU A 270 -2.50 -4.10 -17.55
C GLU A 270 -1.07 -4.17 -17.02
N TYR A 271 -0.68 -3.25 -16.14
CA TYR A 271 0.63 -3.24 -15.49
C TYR A 271 0.85 -4.48 -14.62
N ILE A 272 -0.18 -4.89 -13.89
CA ILE A 272 -0.11 -6.10 -13.06
C ILE A 272 0.01 -7.35 -13.94
N ARG A 273 -0.76 -7.43 -15.02
CA ARG A 273 -0.64 -8.54 -15.99
C ARG A 273 0.75 -8.60 -16.60
N ALA A 274 1.39 -7.46 -16.84
CA ALA A 274 2.76 -7.42 -17.35
C ALA A 274 3.78 -8.02 -16.37
N ILE A 275 3.63 -7.77 -15.05
CA ILE A 275 4.46 -8.42 -14.03
C ILE A 275 4.25 -9.94 -14.03
N CYS A 276 2.99 -10.40 -14.08
CA CYS A 276 2.66 -11.82 -14.04
C CYS A 276 3.24 -12.61 -15.22
N ASN A 277 3.46 -11.94 -16.35
CA ASN A 277 4.02 -12.51 -17.57
C ASN A 277 5.55 -12.47 -17.62
N LEU A 278 6.23 -11.97 -16.60
CA LEU A 278 7.68 -12.03 -16.49
C LEU A 278 8.11 -13.49 -16.28
N LYS A 279 8.96 -13.96 -17.15
CA LYS A 279 9.53 -15.31 -17.13
C LYS A 279 10.84 -15.32 -16.36
#